data_d6c65c1a75157c35ea42bcca322438b5
#
_entry.id   d6c65c1a75157c35ea42bcca322438b5
#
_cell.length_a   1.000
_cell.length_b   1.000
_cell.length_c   1.000
_cell.angle_alpha   90.00
_cell.angle_beta   90.00
_cell.angle_gamma   90.00
#
_symmetry.space_group_name_H-M   'P 1'
#
loop_
_entity.id
_entity.type
_entity.pdbx_description
1 polymer ?
#
loop_
_entity_poly.entity_id
_entity_poly.type
_entity_poly.pdbx_seq_one_letter_code
_entity_poly.pdbx_strand_id
1 'polypeptide(L)'
;MPSVAIVGSGLAGFTAYQTLRRAFAPGEIAVFGTDADPAAAWRVRAAAIRQREMRSESDGHCLPATFPGLAFSSVRRRRSPRPLLESACNRYHPSVDEFLSHVERLRERSRWDESLVLRRVDRLSAVDGGFDLDGSRFRHVLVAPGHPGLNIPEELRDDPRVVHSYEPHDYASTVTVVGAGLAAATEWVNALAAGAEVLSVRRREPVRRPLNVPRPYFSRRGLAGFHRLAQRERIERLRTLAVPSYPAGERWDTPLERAAREGRFRIEASVNGTAQVICATGFRRGFRHDPLLARLVADHELETAADWLVLDPDSTVPGLSDAWRTLAVAGAPAQWAFPGADTLAGARYAAHGFLRRIRSCPTR
;
A
#
# COMPACT_ATOMS: atom_id res chain seq x y z
N MET A 1 11.49 -2.02 28.99
CA MET A 1 10.73 -1.16 28.03
C MET A 1 10.98 -1.70 26.63
N PRO A 2 10.00 -1.62 25.72
CA PRO A 2 10.21 -2.02 24.34
C PRO A 2 11.39 -1.28 23.70
N SER A 3 12.23 -1.99 22.97
CA SER A 3 13.39 -1.40 22.30
C SER A 3 13.06 -0.97 20.85
N VAL A 4 11.96 -1.50 20.33
CA VAL A 4 11.51 -1.31 18.94
C VAL A 4 10.12 -0.68 18.92
N ALA A 5 9.95 0.36 18.10
CA ALA A 5 8.65 0.94 17.81
C ALA A 5 8.28 0.78 16.32
N ILE A 6 7.00 0.55 16.07
CA ILE A 6 6.37 0.67 14.75
C ILE A 6 5.38 1.82 14.83
N VAL A 7 5.49 2.81 13.95
CA VAL A 7 4.54 3.91 13.84
C VAL A 7 3.62 3.67 12.65
N GLY A 8 2.37 3.36 12.95
CA GLY A 8 1.34 2.97 12.00
C GLY A 8 0.81 1.55 12.26
N SER A 9 -0.46 1.44 12.65
CA SER A 9 -1.13 0.16 12.95
C SER A 9 -1.83 -0.48 11.74
N GLY A 10 -1.71 0.10 10.54
CA GLY A 10 -2.29 -0.44 9.31
C GLY A 10 -1.56 -1.68 8.77
N LEU A 11 -1.99 -2.19 7.60
CA LEU A 11 -1.44 -3.41 6.99
C LEU A 11 0.08 -3.38 6.78
N ALA A 12 0.69 -2.21 6.51
CA ALA A 12 2.14 -2.09 6.39
C ALA A 12 2.83 -2.30 7.74
N GLY A 13 2.33 -1.67 8.80
CA GLY A 13 2.81 -1.86 10.18
C GLY A 13 2.60 -3.30 10.67
N PHE A 14 1.44 -3.89 10.38
CA PHE A 14 1.17 -5.29 10.70
C PHE A 14 2.11 -6.26 9.98
N THR A 15 2.41 -6.01 8.70
CA THR A 15 3.41 -6.79 7.93
C THR A 15 4.80 -6.69 8.55
N ALA A 16 5.18 -5.49 8.99
CA ALA A 16 6.43 -5.26 9.69
C ALA A 16 6.45 -6.00 11.03
N TYR A 17 5.38 -5.89 11.82
CA TYR A 17 5.23 -6.60 13.07
C TYR A 17 5.36 -8.12 12.90
N GLN A 18 4.67 -8.73 11.96
CA GLN A 18 4.78 -10.16 11.66
C GLN A 18 6.23 -10.58 11.32
N THR A 19 6.99 -9.70 10.69
CA THR A 19 8.41 -9.92 10.37
C THR A 19 9.27 -9.84 11.64
N LEU A 20 9.05 -8.83 12.46
CA LEU A 20 9.82 -8.60 13.70
C LEU A 20 9.52 -9.64 14.79
N ARG A 21 8.31 -10.17 14.85
CA ARG A 21 7.91 -11.25 15.76
C ARG A 21 8.75 -12.54 15.64
N ARG A 22 9.55 -12.65 14.59
CA ARG A 22 10.54 -13.75 14.43
C ARG A 22 11.79 -13.57 15.31
N ALA A 23 12.00 -12.38 15.84
CA ALA A 23 13.20 -12.02 16.60
C ALA A 23 12.87 -11.39 17.97
N PHE A 24 11.69 -10.84 18.14
CA PHE A 24 11.27 -10.10 19.33
C PHE A 24 9.99 -10.67 19.93
N ALA A 25 9.88 -10.68 21.26
CA ALA A 25 8.62 -10.97 21.96
C ALA A 25 7.61 -9.82 21.76
N PRO A 26 6.29 -10.04 21.97
CA PRO A 26 5.30 -8.96 21.87
C PRO A 26 5.65 -7.75 22.72
N GLY A 27 6.04 -7.95 23.96
CA GLY A 27 6.40 -6.87 24.90
C GLY A 27 7.68 -6.09 24.56
N GLU A 28 8.46 -6.55 23.59
CA GLU A 28 9.65 -5.84 23.09
C GLU A 28 9.36 -4.92 21.90
N ILE A 29 8.15 -4.98 21.36
CA ILE A 29 7.70 -4.17 20.22
C ILE A 29 6.51 -3.31 20.69
N ALA A 30 6.58 -2.00 20.49
CA ALA A 30 5.43 -1.11 20.63
C ALA A 30 4.92 -0.73 19.23
N VAL A 31 3.62 -0.86 18.99
CA VAL A 31 2.97 -0.46 17.75
C VAL A 31 2.02 0.70 18.03
N PHE A 32 2.31 1.85 17.46
CA PHE A 32 1.48 3.06 17.61
C PHE A 32 0.52 3.21 16.46
N GLY A 33 -0.73 3.48 16.73
CA GLY A 33 -1.73 3.73 15.71
C GLY A 33 -3.10 4.08 16.27
N THR A 34 -4.05 4.36 15.40
CA THR A 34 -5.40 4.79 15.75
C THR A 34 -6.42 3.67 15.76
N ASP A 35 -6.09 2.55 15.09
CA ASP A 35 -6.99 1.41 14.94
C ASP A 35 -6.35 0.13 15.49
N ALA A 36 -7.14 -0.65 16.20
CA ALA A 36 -6.74 -1.97 16.68
C ALA A 36 -6.76 -3.03 15.53
N ASP A 37 -7.72 -2.92 14.60
CA ASP A 37 -7.76 -3.76 13.40
C ASP A 37 -6.75 -3.26 12.36
N PRO A 38 -5.70 -4.02 12.06
CA PRO A 38 -4.70 -3.60 11.07
C PRO A 38 -5.26 -3.49 9.65
N ALA A 39 -6.43 -4.05 9.38
CA ALA A 39 -7.11 -3.96 8.10
C ALA A 39 -8.23 -2.89 8.08
N ALA A 40 -8.48 -2.13 9.15
CA ALA A 40 -9.60 -1.20 9.27
C ALA A 40 -9.72 -0.26 8.06
N ALA A 41 -8.71 0.53 7.79
CA ALA A 41 -8.72 1.47 6.67
C ALA A 41 -8.85 0.76 5.30
N TRP A 42 -8.25 -0.41 5.14
CA TRP A 42 -8.34 -1.19 3.91
C TRP A 42 -9.74 -1.77 3.74
N ARG A 43 -10.37 -2.27 4.82
CA ARG A 43 -11.72 -2.81 4.82
C ARG A 43 -12.74 -1.77 4.35
N VAL A 44 -12.68 -0.56 4.91
CA VAL A 44 -13.55 0.55 4.51
C VAL A 44 -13.41 0.85 3.01
N ARG A 45 -12.17 0.95 2.52
CA ARG A 45 -11.89 1.24 1.11
C ARG A 45 -12.32 0.11 0.17
N ALA A 46 -12.07 -1.14 0.56
CA ALA A 46 -12.48 -2.30 -0.23
C ALA A 46 -14.01 -2.40 -0.31
N ALA A 47 -14.72 -2.10 0.78
CA ALA A 47 -16.18 -2.04 0.80
C ALA A 47 -16.71 -0.91 -0.09
N ALA A 48 -16.13 0.29 -0.04
CA ALA A 48 -16.53 1.43 -0.86
C ALA A 48 -16.52 1.11 -2.35
N ILE A 49 -15.42 0.53 -2.86
CA ILE A 49 -15.33 0.11 -4.27
C ILE A 49 -15.92 -1.29 -4.54
N ARG A 50 -16.67 -1.86 -3.59
CA ARG A 50 -17.28 -3.19 -3.70
C ARG A 50 -16.30 -4.26 -4.20
N GLN A 51 -15.07 -4.21 -3.68
CA GLN A 51 -13.99 -5.12 -4.08
C GLN A 51 -14.29 -6.54 -3.56
N ARG A 52 -14.29 -7.52 -4.45
CA ARG A 52 -14.58 -8.93 -4.11
C ARG A 52 -13.32 -9.78 -3.97
N GLU A 53 -12.28 -9.44 -4.70
CA GLU A 53 -11.03 -10.20 -4.79
C GLU A 53 -9.81 -9.29 -4.71
N MET A 54 -8.71 -9.85 -4.22
CA MET A 54 -7.42 -9.17 -4.23
C MET A 54 -6.88 -9.08 -5.65
N ARG A 55 -6.23 -7.95 -5.99
CA ARG A 55 -5.59 -7.78 -7.29
C ARG A 55 -4.48 -8.78 -7.53
N SER A 56 -3.68 -9.05 -6.50
CA SER A 56 -2.43 -9.77 -6.68
C SER A 56 -2.67 -11.24 -6.96
N GLU A 57 -2.30 -11.65 -8.14
CA GLU A 57 -1.78 -12.98 -8.40
C GLU A 57 -0.53 -13.16 -7.56
N SER A 58 -0.25 -14.32 -6.98
CA SER A 58 1.08 -14.31 -6.51
C SER A 58 1.72 -15.53 -5.93
N ASP A 59 2.95 -15.69 -6.33
CA ASP A 59 4.00 -16.42 -5.64
C ASP A 59 4.09 -16.03 -4.14
N GLY A 60 3.81 -14.75 -3.80
CA GLY A 60 3.78 -14.26 -2.43
C GLY A 60 2.65 -14.84 -1.57
N HIS A 61 1.62 -15.42 -2.18
CA HIS A 61 0.54 -16.09 -1.46
C HIS A 61 0.85 -17.57 -1.15
N CYS A 62 1.88 -18.15 -1.76
CA CYS A 62 2.20 -19.56 -1.60
C CYS A 62 2.97 -19.90 -0.32
N LEU A 63 3.82 -19.03 0.17
CA LEU A 63 4.72 -19.33 1.27
C LEU A 63 4.02 -19.23 2.62
N PRO A 64 3.86 -20.35 3.37
CA PRO A 64 3.08 -20.36 4.61
C PRO A 64 3.70 -19.51 5.73
N ALA A 65 5.01 -19.27 5.66
CA ALA A 65 5.75 -18.48 6.64
C ALA A 65 5.79 -16.99 6.30
N THR A 66 5.18 -16.56 5.19
CA THR A 66 5.14 -15.16 4.78
C THR A 66 3.73 -14.64 4.84
N PHE A 67 3.55 -13.42 5.32
CA PHE A 67 2.29 -12.72 5.11
C PHE A 67 2.24 -12.20 3.66
N PRO A 68 1.17 -12.43 2.89
CA PRO A 68 -0.11 -13.02 3.32
C PRO A 68 -0.23 -14.56 3.31
N GLY A 69 0.65 -15.37 2.72
CA GLY A 69 0.62 -16.84 2.76
C GLY A 69 -0.76 -17.51 2.53
N LEU A 70 -1.63 -16.86 1.75
CA LEU A 70 -3.07 -17.17 1.67
C LEU A 70 -3.37 -18.48 0.96
N ALA A 71 -2.61 -18.85 -0.07
CA ALA A 71 -2.86 -20.08 -0.81
C ALA A 71 -2.78 -21.31 0.10
N PHE A 72 -1.81 -21.35 1.00
CA PHE A 72 -1.69 -22.41 2.01
C PHE A 72 -2.83 -22.43 3.03
N SER A 73 -3.23 -21.24 3.49
CA SER A 73 -4.37 -21.11 4.40
C SER A 73 -5.66 -21.59 3.74
N SER A 74 -5.85 -21.28 2.47
CA SER A 74 -7.00 -21.69 1.66
C SER A 74 -7.03 -23.19 1.40
N VAL A 75 -5.88 -23.83 1.15
CA VAL A 75 -5.80 -25.31 1.02
C VAL A 75 -6.33 -26.00 2.27
N ARG A 76 -5.88 -25.56 3.45
CA ARG A 76 -6.35 -26.13 4.72
C ARG A 76 -7.85 -25.95 4.92
N ARG A 77 -8.39 -24.78 4.59
CA ARG A 77 -9.80 -24.46 4.76
C ARG A 77 -10.69 -25.19 3.76
N ARG A 78 -10.30 -25.20 2.49
CA ARG A 78 -11.08 -25.80 1.39
C ARG A 78 -10.85 -27.32 1.26
N ARG A 79 -9.87 -27.86 1.97
CA ARG A 79 -9.43 -29.27 1.85
C ARG A 79 -9.13 -29.68 0.40
N SER A 80 -8.55 -28.75 -0.37
CA SER A 80 -8.26 -28.92 -1.79
C SER A 80 -6.89 -28.31 -2.14
N PRO A 81 -6.04 -28.95 -2.96
CA PRO A 81 -4.77 -28.41 -3.43
C PRO A 81 -4.93 -27.30 -4.49
N ARG A 82 -6.14 -27.10 -5.00
CA ARG A 82 -6.44 -26.17 -6.09
C ARG A 82 -5.86 -24.76 -5.87
N PRO A 83 -5.95 -24.09 -4.70
CA PRO A 83 -5.35 -22.78 -4.49
C PRO A 83 -3.84 -22.74 -4.72
N LEU A 84 -3.10 -23.82 -4.42
CA LEU A 84 -1.67 -23.90 -4.69
C LEU A 84 -1.37 -24.06 -6.18
N LEU A 85 -2.14 -24.89 -6.89
CA LEU A 85 -2.01 -25.06 -8.33
C LEU A 85 -2.33 -23.76 -9.08
N GLU A 86 -3.43 -23.09 -8.70
CA GLU A 86 -3.79 -21.77 -9.25
C GLU A 86 -2.72 -20.73 -8.97
N SER A 87 -2.11 -20.75 -7.79
CA SER A 87 -1.01 -19.85 -7.42
C SER A 87 0.25 -20.11 -8.24
N ALA A 88 0.61 -21.38 -8.47
CA ALA A 88 1.74 -21.74 -9.33
C ALA A 88 1.55 -21.27 -10.78
N CYS A 89 0.29 -21.22 -11.26
CA CYS A 89 -0.07 -20.70 -12.58
C CYS A 89 -0.36 -19.19 -12.60
N ASN A 90 -0.15 -18.46 -11.49
CA ASN A 90 -0.51 -17.05 -11.34
C ASN A 90 -2.00 -16.74 -11.59
N ARG A 91 -2.89 -17.65 -11.23
CA ARG A 91 -4.35 -17.51 -11.38
C ARG A 91 -5.09 -17.41 -10.05
N TYR A 92 -4.38 -17.52 -8.92
CA TYR A 92 -4.99 -17.46 -7.60
C TYR A 92 -5.24 -16.01 -7.18
N HIS A 93 -6.51 -15.64 -7.11
CA HIS A 93 -6.99 -14.39 -6.55
C HIS A 93 -7.79 -14.69 -5.27
N PRO A 94 -7.23 -14.45 -4.09
CA PRO A 94 -7.97 -14.64 -2.85
C PRO A 94 -9.13 -13.65 -2.77
N SER A 95 -10.26 -14.09 -2.20
CA SER A 95 -11.36 -13.17 -1.91
C SER A 95 -10.97 -12.20 -0.79
N VAL A 96 -11.66 -11.07 -0.73
CA VAL A 96 -11.54 -10.09 0.36
C VAL A 96 -11.78 -10.76 1.71
N ASP A 97 -12.81 -11.61 1.83
CA ASP A 97 -13.14 -12.31 3.06
C ASP A 97 -12.05 -13.31 3.49
N GLU A 98 -11.45 -14.02 2.52
CA GLU A 98 -10.30 -14.89 2.80
C GLU A 98 -9.12 -14.11 3.37
N PHE A 99 -8.83 -12.96 2.79
CA PHE A 99 -7.75 -12.08 3.24
C PHE A 99 -8.04 -11.55 4.65
N LEU A 100 -9.21 -10.98 4.89
CA LEU A 100 -9.61 -10.43 6.19
C LEU A 100 -9.62 -11.49 7.30
N SER A 101 -10.20 -12.66 7.02
CA SER A 101 -10.17 -13.79 7.96
C SER A 101 -8.75 -14.28 8.25
N HIS A 102 -7.84 -14.15 7.30
CA HIS A 102 -6.44 -14.50 7.51
C HIS A 102 -5.72 -13.47 8.37
N VAL A 103 -5.96 -12.18 8.13
CA VAL A 103 -5.41 -11.08 8.96
C VAL A 103 -5.82 -11.29 10.41
N GLU A 104 -7.11 -11.57 10.67
CA GLU A 104 -7.62 -11.78 12.03
C GLU A 104 -6.93 -12.97 12.73
N ARG A 105 -6.85 -14.12 12.07
CA ARG A 105 -6.12 -15.28 12.62
C ARG A 105 -4.63 -14.97 12.92
N LEU A 106 -3.99 -14.15 12.10
CA LEU A 106 -2.60 -13.75 12.34
C LEU A 106 -2.50 -12.75 13.48
N ARG A 107 -3.46 -11.83 13.62
CA ARG A 107 -3.56 -10.88 14.72
C ARG A 107 -3.59 -11.61 16.07
N GLU A 108 -4.53 -12.56 16.22
CA GLU A 108 -4.65 -13.39 17.41
C GLU A 108 -3.36 -14.19 17.69
N ARG A 109 -2.90 -14.96 16.69
CA ARG A 109 -1.73 -15.83 16.83
C ARG A 109 -0.44 -15.07 17.18
N SER A 110 -0.26 -13.89 16.62
CA SER A 110 0.95 -13.09 16.86
C SER A 110 0.88 -12.24 18.12
N ARG A 111 -0.26 -12.25 18.81
CA ARG A 111 -0.50 -11.44 20.03
C ARG A 111 -0.32 -9.95 19.73
N TRP A 112 -0.87 -9.49 18.60
CA TRP A 112 -0.75 -8.12 18.11
C TRP A 112 -1.23 -7.09 19.14
N ASP A 113 -2.38 -7.37 19.77
CA ASP A 113 -3.03 -6.44 20.70
C ASP A 113 -2.19 -6.15 21.95
N GLU A 114 -1.27 -7.06 22.32
CA GLU A 114 -0.35 -6.84 23.45
C GLU A 114 0.77 -5.84 23.15
N SER A 115 1.06 -5.61 21.87
CA SER A 115 2.07 -4.66 21.41
C SER A 115 1.45 -3.30 21.04
N LEU A 116 0.10 -3.23 20.97
CA LEU A 116 -0.60 -2.09 20.41
C LEU A 116 -0.76 -0.96 21.45
N VAL A 117 -0.43 0.25 21.03
CA VAL A 117 -0.64 1.49 21.76
C VAL A 117 -1.57 2.37 20.92
N LEU A 118 -2.85 2.45 21.29
CA LEU A 118 -3.86 3.23 20.56
C LEU A 118 -3.63 4.74 20.78
N ARG A 119 -2.61 5.23 20.08
CA ARG A 119 -2.21 6.65 20.10
C ARG A 119 -1.57 7.01 18.77
N ARG A 120 -1.96 8.14 18.23
CA ARG A 120 -1.24 8.75 17.11
C ARG A 120 0.10 9.26 17.60
N VAL A 121 1.12 9.15 16.77
CA VAL A 121 2.42 9.79 16.95
C VAL A 121 2.45 11.06 16.10
N ASP A 122 2.57 12.21 16.75
CA ASP A 122 2.58 13.51 16.08
C ASP A 122 4.01 14.04 15.87
N ARG A 123 4.95 13.57 16.69
CA ARG A 123 6.37 13.94 16.58
C ARG A 123 7.30 12.75 16.75
N LEU A 124 8.29 12.68 15.89
CA LEU A 124 9.42 11.77 15.96
C LEU A 124 10.69 12.60 15.89
N SER A 125 11.51 12.53 16.92
CA SER A 125 12.77 13.28 17.00
C SER A 125 13.93 12.34 17.31
N ALA A 126 15.10 12.58 16.71
CA ALA A 126 16.31 11.89 17.09
C ALA A 126 16.82 12.46 18.42
N VAL A 127 17.17 11.55 19.33
CA VAL A 127 17.74 11.88 20.66
C VAL A 127 18.99 11.04 20.86
N ASP A 128 19.72 11.33 21.93
CA ASP A 128 20.89 10.55 22.26
C ASP A 128 20.56 9.06 22.49
N GLY A 129 21.21 8.20 21.72
CA GLY A 129 21.03 6.76 21.75
C GLY A 129 19.72 6.21 21.17
N GLY A 130 18.87 7.02 20.50
CA GLY A 130 17.61 6.53 19.95
C GLY A 130 16.72 7.61 19.36
N PHE A 131 15.41 7.44 19.57
CA PHE A 131 14.34 8.30 19.08
C PHE A 131 13.32 8.56 20.19
N ASP A 132 12.78 9.74 20.20
CA ASP A 132 11.65 10.14 21.03
C ASP A 132 10.37 10.17 20.16
N LEU A 133 9.33 9.48 20.63
CA LEU A 133 7.99 9.45 20.04
C LEU A 133 7.00 10.05 21.03
N ASP A 134 6.78 11.37 20.98
CA ASP A 134 5.91 12.11 21.90
C ASP A 134 6.18 11.76 23.37
N GLY A 135 7.45 11.82 23.79
CA GLY A 135 7.90 11.53 25.15
C GLY A 135 8.21 10.06 25.46
N SER A 136 8.03 9.16 24.48
CA SER A 136 8.40 7.74 24.63
C SER A 136 9.67 7.42 23.87
N ARG A 137 10.70 6.86 24.53
CA ARG A 137 12.01 6.60 23.93
C ARG A 137 12.14 5.18 23.39
N PHE A 138 12.65 5.07 22.17
CA PHE A 138 12.95 3.81 21.50
C PHE A 138 14.31 3.86 20.83
N ARG A 139 15.00 2.73 20.80
CA ARG A 139 16.28 2.61 20.12
C ARG A 139 16.09 2.47 18.60
N HIS A 140 15.07 1.74 18.19
CA HIS A 140 14.80 1.44 16.79
C HIS A 140 13.36 1.76 16.44
N VAL A 141 13.14 2.47 15.32
CA VAL A 141 11.81 2.90 14.89
C VAL A 141 11.60 2.56 13.42
N LEU A 142 10.45 1.96 13.10
CA LEU A 142 9.97 1.76 11.74
C LEU A 142 8.69 2.57 11.55
N VAL A 143 8.70 3.52 10.61
CA VAL A 143 7.54 4.36 10.27
C VAL A 143 6.79 3.75 9.10
N ALA A 144 5.54 3.39 9.31
CA ALA A 144 4.65 2.75 8.34
C ALA A 144 3.32 3.53 8.21
N PRO A 145 3.32 4.79 7.76
CA PRO A 145 2.20 5.71 7.87
C PRO A 145 1.03 5.39 6.93
N GLY A 146 1.25 4.47 5.97
CA GLY A 146 0.25 4.14 4.96
C GLY A 146 0.18 5.16 3.84
N HIS A 147 -1.04 5.44 3.37
CA HIS A 147 -1.30 6.46 2.35
C HIS A 147 -1.75 7.77 3.00
N PRO A 148 -1.16 8.91 2.64
CA PRO A 148 -1.38 10.18 3.33
C PRO A 148 -2.69 10.90 2.97
N GLY A 149 -3.59 10.24 2.27
CA GLY A 149 -4.91 10.76 1.90
C GLY A 149 -5.32 10.41 0.48
N LEU A 150 -6.58 10.66 0.17
CA LEU A 150 -7.17 10.44 -1.15
C LEU A 150 -6.74 11.55 -2.10
N ASN A 151 -6.52 11.19 -3.36
CA ASN A 151 -6.13 12.15 -4.38
C ASN A 151 -7.36 12.58 -5.19
N ILE A 152 -7.85 13.78 -4.97
CA ILE A 152 -8.86 14.43 -5.80
C ILE A 152 -8.15 15.51 -6.61
N PRO A 153 -8.29 15.56 -7.95
CA PRO A 153 -7.76 16.64 -8.78
C PRO A 153 -8.21 18.00 -8.27
N GLU A 154 -7.35 19.00 -8.36
CA GLU A 154 -7.63 20.33 -7.79
C GLU A 154 -8.88 20.95 -8.39
N GLU A 155 -9.03 20.82 -9.69
CA GLU A 155 -10.18 21.30 -10.46
C GLU A 155 -11.54 20.66 -10.08
N LEU A 156 -11.51 19.56 -9.31
CA LEU A 156 -12.71 18.83 -8.89
C LEU A 156 -12.94 18.85 -7.37
N ARG A 157 -12.06 19.49 -6.62
CA ARG A 157 -12.06 19.38 -5.14
C ARG A 157 -13.32 19.97 -4.51
N ASP A 158 -13.79 21.06 -5.04
CA ASP A 158 -14.94 21.79 -4.50
C ASP A 158 -16.26 21.53 -5.26
N ASP A 159 -16.27 20.56 -6.18
CA ASP A 159 -17.45 20.16 -6.92
C ASP A 159 -18.32 19.23 -6.05
N PRO A 160 -19.57 19.65 -5.69
CA PRO A 160 -20.44 18.87 -4.81
C PRO A 160 -20.89 17.51 -5.40
N ARG A 161 -20.70 17.29 -6.70
CA ARG A 161 -21.01 16.03 -7.38
C ARG A 161 -19.93 14.98 -7.18
N VAL A 162 -18.75 15.41 -6.68
CA VAL A 162 -17.55 14.56 -6.60
C VAL A 162 -17.58 13.71 -5.34
N VAL A 163 -17.35 12.43 -5.55
CA VAL A 163 -17.03 11.45 -4.50
C VAL A 163 -15.75 10.70 -4.89
N HIS A 164 -14.92 10.34 -3.91
CA HIS A 164 -13.78 9.50 -4.20
C HIS A 164 -14.17 8.02 -4.22
N SER A 165 -13.63 7.21 -5.13
CA SER A 165 -13.92 5.77 -5.26
C SER A 165 -13.73 4.95 -3.97
N TYR A 166 -12.91 5.45 -3.02
CA TYR A 166 -12.70 4.84 -1.71
C TYR A 166 -13.57 5.43 -0.59
N GLU A 167 -14.58 6.22 -0.94
CA GLU A 167 -15.64 6.72 -0.06
C GLU A 167 -16.96 6.03 -0.40
N PRO A 168 -17.82 5.77 0.59
CA PRO A 168 -19.12 5.14 0.35
C PRO A 168 -19.97 5.94 -0.66
N HIS A 169 -20.47 5.27 -1.70
CA HIS A 169 -21.32 5.87 -2.71
C HIS A 169 -22.21 4.82 -3.41
N ASP A 170 -23.30 5.29 -3.96
CA ASP A 170 -24.12 4.56 -4.91
C ASP A 170 -23.93 5.14 -6.31
N TYR A 171 -24.51 4.49 -7.34
CA TYR A 171 -24.37 4.93 -8.73
C TYR A 171 -25.63 5.62 -9.21
N ALA A 172 -25.48 6.84 -9.71
CA ALA A 172 -26.52 7.51 -10.49
C ALA A 172 -26.72 6.82 -11.85
N SER A 173 -27.80 7.14 -12.56
CA SER A 173 -28.10 6.56 -13.88
C SER A 173 -27.01 6.85 -14.92
N THR A 174 -26.29 7.96 -14.78
CA THR A 174 -25.13 8.32 -15.58
C THR A 174 -24.03 8.82 -14.65
N VAL A 175 -22.86 8.20 -14.68
CA VAL A 175 -21.71 8.53 -13.84
C VAL A 175 -20.48 8.87 -14.67
N THR A 176 -19.74 9.88 -14.26
CA THR A 176 -18.41 10.16 -14.79
C THR A 176 -17.35 9.55 -13.86
N VAL A 177 -16.50 8.68 -14.37
CA VAL A 177 -15.37 8.11 -13.63
C VAL A 177 -14.06 8.75 -14.09
N VAL A 178 -13.41 9.46 -13.20
CA VAL A 178 -12.12 10.13 -13.45
C VAL A 178 -10.98 9.25 -12.99
N GLY A 179 -10.15 8.80 -13.93
CA GLY A 179 -9.01 7.92 -13.65
C GLY A 179 -8.86 6.80 -14.66
N ALA A 180 -7.72 6.06 -14.60
CA ALA A 180 -7.42 4.99 -15.54
C ALA A 180 -6.74 3.77 -14.86
N GLY A 181 -6.68 3.73 -13.53
CA GLY A 181 -6.07 2.63 -12.78
C GLY A 181 -7.06 1.52 -12.41
N LEU A 182 -6.64 0.65 -11.50
CA LEU A 182 -7.47 -0.46 -11.02
C LEU A 182 -8.78 0.00 -10.36
N ALA A 183 -8.73 1.09 -9.58
CA ALA A 183 -9.94 1.65 -8.97
C ALA A 183 -10.93 2.10 -10.07
N ALA A 184 -10.45 2.82 -11.10
CA ALA A 184 -11.31 3.22 -12.22
C ALA A 184 -11.91 2.01 -12.96
N ALA A 185 -11.11 0.99 -13.27
CA ALA A 185 -11.61 -0.21 -13.91
C ALA A 185 -12.67 -0.94 -13.05
N THR A 186 -12.48 -0.94 -11.73
CA THR A 186 -13.45 -1.52 -10.80
C THR A 186 -14.75 -0.70 -10.78
N GLU A 187 -14.66 0.64 -10.75
CA GLU A 187 -15.82 1.51 -10.78
C GLU A 187 -16.60 1.40 -12.11
N TRP A 188 -15.90 1.34 -13.24
CA TRP A 188 -16.58 1.14 -14.53
C TRP A 188 -17.44 -0.12 -14.52
N VAL A 189 -16.85 -1.25 -14.08
CA VAL A 189 -17.56 -2.53 -14.05
C VAL A 189 -18.71 -2.52 -13.05
N ASN A 190 -18.51 -1.95 -11.87
CA ASN A 190 -19.51 -1.88 -10.83
C ASN A 190 -20.70 -0.97 -11.23
N ALA A 191 -20.41 0.22 -11.80
CA ALA A 191 -21.43 1.13 -12.28
C ALA A 191 -22.26 0.52 -13.43
N LEU A 192 -21.59 -0.11 -14.40
CA LEU A 192 -22.27 -0.83 -15.49
C LEU A 192 -23.12 -1.99 -14.97
N ALA A 193 -22.67 -2.73 -13.96
CA ALA A 193 -23.43 -3.80 -13.34
C ALA A 193 -24.64 -3.27 -12.55
N ALA A 194 -24.56 -2.05 -12.03
CA ALA A 194 -25.69 -1.36 -11.41
C ALA A 194 -26.68 -0.76 -12.42
N GLY A 195 -26.42 -0.89 -13.72
CA GLY A 195 -27.29 -0.38 -14.79
C GLY A 195 -26.98 1.05 -15.25
N ALA A 196 -25.93 1.68 -14.71
CA ALA A 196 -25.55 3.03 -15.09
C ALA A 196 -24.89 3.11 -16.49
N GLU A 197 -24.98 4.30 -17.09
CA GLU A 197 -24.08 4.71 -18.16
C GLU A 197 -22.79 5.27 -17.57
N VAL A 198 -21.66 4.96 -18.18
CA VAL A 198 -20.32 5.33 -17.69
C VAL A 198 -19.62 6.22 -18.70
N LEU A 199 -19.24 7.41 -18.26
CA LEU A 199 -18.35 8.33 -18.97
C LEU A 199 -16.95 8.22 -18.32
N SER A 200 -15.97 7.72 -19.07
CA SER A 200 -14.60 7.55 -18.58
C SER A 200 -13.75 8.75 -18.96
N VAL A 201 -13.32 9.54 -17.99
CA VAL A 201 -12.40 10.66 -18.18
C VAL A 201 -11.00 10.25 -17.74
N ARG A 202 -10.05 10.22 -18.70
CA ARG A 202 -8.69 9.78 -18.46
C ARG A 202 -7.66 10.55 -19.29
N ARG A 203 -6.56 10.93 -18.66
CA ARG A 203 -5.48 11.67 -19.33
C ARG A 203 -4.60 10.78 -20.19
N ARG A 204 -4.58 9.47 -19.94
CA ARG A 204 -3.74 8.48 -20.62
C ARG A 204 -4.45 7.14 -20.69
N GLU A 205 -4.15 6.39 -21.73
CA GLU A 205 -4.58 5.00 -21.80
C GLU A 205 -3.93 4.18 -20.67
N PRO A 206 -4.71 3.32 -19.99
CA PRO A 206 -4.18 2.48 -18.92
C PRO A 206 -3.26 1.40 -19.45
N VAL A 207 -2.20 1.13 -18.71
CA VAL A 207 -1.33 0.00 -19.01
C VAL A 207 -1.98 -1.29 -18.51
N ARG A 208 -2.01 -2.32 -19.37
CA ARG A 208 -2.55 -3.63 -19.03
C ARG A 208 -1.44 -4.49 -18.39
N ARG A 209 -1.45 -4.62 -17.08
CA ARG A 209 -0.47 -5.44 -16.34
C ARG A 209 -1.05 -5.96 -15.01
N PRO A 210 -0.65 -7.16 -14.57
CA PRO A 210 -1.21 -7.78 -13.37
C PRO A 210 -0.83 -7.04 -12.07
N LEU A 211 0.36 -6.45 -12.01
CA LEU A 211 0.85 -5.72 -10.85
C LEU A 211 0.98 -4.21 -11.17
N ASN A 212 0.86 -3.37 -10.13
CA ASN A 212 1.12 -1.93 -10.25
C ASN A 212 2.57 -1.59 -10.58
N VAL A 213 3.52 -2.49 -10.23
CA VAL A 213 4.95 -2.38 -10.53
C VAL A 213 5.40 -3.64 -11.27
N PRO A 214 6.24 -3.55 -12.32
CA PRO A 214 6.73 -4.70 -13.06
C PRO A 214 7.47 -5.71 -12.19
N ARG A 215 7.25 -7.01 -12.44
CA ARG A 215 7.86 -8.12 -11.69
C ARG A 215 9.37 -8.03 -11.47
N PRO A 216 10.21 -7.58 -12.43
CA PRO A 216 11.65 -7.48 -12.19
C PRO A 216 12.04 -6.73 -10.92
N TYR A 217 11.26 -5.70 -10.51
CA TYR A 217 11.55 -4.93 -9.29
C TYR A 217 11.30 -5.69 -8.00
N PHE A 218 10.65 -6.85 -8.04
CA PHE A 218 10.51 -7.77 -6.90
C PHE A 218 11.65 -8.80 -6.82
N SER A 219 12.58 -8.78 -7.78
CA SER A 219 13.77 -9.64 -7.78
C SER A 219 15.01 -8.90 -7.26
N ARG A 220 15.96 -9.64 -6.69
CA ARG A 220 17.24 -9.09 -6.24
C ARG A 220 18.00 -8.37 -7.37
N ARG A 221 18.03 -8.97 -8.58
CA ARG A 221 18.75 -8.44 -9.75
C ARG A 221 18.13 -7.12 -10.22
N GLY A 222 16.81 -7.08 -10.40
CA GLY A 222 16.11 -5.89 -10.87
C GLY A 222 16.19 -4.75 -9.86
N LEU A 223 16.08 -5.06 -8.57
CA LEU A 223 16.22 -4.07 -7.50
C LEU A 223 17.66 -3.54 -7.39
N ALA A 224 18.68 -4.41 -7.50
CA ALA A 224 20.06 -3.96 -7.54
C ALA A 224 20.35 -3.07 -8.75
N GLY A 225 19.70 -3.33 -9.91
CA GLY A 225 19.74 -2.45 -11.07
C GLY A 225 19.14 -1.07 -10.77
N PHE A 226 17.99 -1.04 -10.11
CA PHE A 226 17.33 0.20 -9.70
C PHE A 226 18.18 1.04 -8.72
N HIS A 227 18.81 0.39 -7.73
CA HIS A 227 19.66 1.09 -6.76
C HIS A 227 20.94 1.70 -7.37
N ARG A 228 21.41 1.18 -8.52
CA ARG A 228 22.56 1.74 -9.23
C ARG A 228 22.24 2.94 -10.13
N LEU A 229 20.95 3.22 -10.36
CA LEU A 229 20.55 4.39 -11.14
C LEU A 229 20.99 5.67 -10.43
N ALA A 230 21.48 6.63 -11.21
CA ALA A 230 21.69 7.99 -10.73
C ALA A 230 20.37 8.60 -10.25
N GLN A 231 20.44 9.57 -9.36
CA GLN A 231 19.25 10.20 -8.73
C GLN A 231 18.21 10.63 -9.78
N ARG A 232 18.64 11.34 -10.82
CA ARG A 232 17.73 11.80 -11.90
C ARG A 232 17.04 10.65 -12.62
N GLU A 233 17.79 9.60 -12.94
CA GLU A 233 17.25 8.41 -13.61
C GLU A 233 16.27 7.65 -12.72
N ARG A 234 16.56 7.58 -11.40
CA ARG A 234 15.67 6.96 -10.42
C ARG A 234 14.35 7.71 -10.30
N ILE A 235 14.39 9.05 -10.25
CA ILE A 235 13.19 9.91 -10.25
C ILE A 235 12.35 9.62 -11.49
N GLU A 236 12.95 9.63 -12.67
CA GLU A 236 12.24 9.38 -13.92
C GLU A 236 11.64 7.97 -13.96
N ARG A 237 12.40 6.99 -13.49
CA ARG A 237 11.92 5.61 -13.38
C ARG A 237 10.71 5.49 -12.45
N LEU A 238 10.72 6.12 -11.29
CA LEU A 238 9.59 6.12 -10.37
C LEU A 238 8.36 6.80 -10.97
N ARG A 239 8.54 7.91 -11.70
CA ARG A 239 7.46 8.57 -12.44
C ARG A 239 6.85 7.67 -13.51
N THR A 240 7.69 6.96 -14.27
CA THR A 240 7.26 6.00 -15.29
C THR A 240 6.50 4.82 -14.68
N LEU A 241 6.91 4.34 -13.50
CA LEU A 241 6.23 3.26 -12.80
C LEU A 241 4.87 3.67 -12.22
N ALA A 242 4.66 4.96 -11.99
CA ALA A 242 3.41 5.52 -11.46
C ALA A 242 2.25 5.56 -12.47
N VAL A 243 2.43 5.06 -13.69
CA VAL A 243 1.39 5.04 -14.73
C VAL A 243 0.20 4.18 -14.30
N PRO A 244 -1.04 4.67 -14.47
CA PRO A 244 -2.25 3.91 -14.16
C PRO A 244 -2.29 2.56 -14.87
N SER A 245 -2.69 1.52 -14.16
CA SER A 245 -2.73 0.17 -14.73
C SER A 245 -3.78 -0.70 -14.06
N TYR A 246 -4.31 -1.65 -14.82
CA TYR A 246 -5.14 -2.75 -14.30
C TYR A 246 -4.88 -4.05 -15.08
N PRO A 247 -5.19 -5.23 -14.53
CA PRO A 247 -4.96 -6.50 -15.22
C PRO A 247 -5.78 -6.62 -16.50
N ALA A 248 -5.26 -7.32 -17.49
CA ALA A 248 -6.08 -7.82 -18.60
C ALA A 248 -6.94 -8.98 -18.12
N GLY A 249 -8.08 -9.23 -18.75
CA GLY A 249 -8.91 -10.40 -18.51
C GLY A 249 -10.40 -10.13 -18.60
N GLU A 250 -11.16 -11.20 -18.80
CA GLU A 250 -12.61 -11.19 -19.05
C GLU A 250 -13.40 -10.40 -18.00
N ARG A 251 -12.91 -10.35 -16.78
CA ARG A 251 -13.55 -9.61 -15.68
C ARG A 251 -13.77 -8.14 -15.98
N TRP A 252 -12.79 -7.49 -16.64
CA TRP A 252 -12.87 -6.08 -17.03
C TRP A 252 -13.20 -5.92 -18.50
N ASP A 253 -12.61 -6.72 -19.35
CA ASP A 253 -12.70 -6.55 -20.79
C ASP A 253 -14.11 -6.84 -21.32
N THR A 254 -14.70 -7.97 -20.96
CA THR A 254 -16.02 -8.37 -21.45
C THR A 254 -17.14 -7.38 -21.09
N PRO A 255 -17.28 -6.91 -19.82
CA PRO A 255 -18.28 -5.90 -19.48
C PRO A 255 -18.10 -4.57 -20.22
N LEU A 256 -16.85 -4.11 -20.36
CA LEU A 256 -16.53 -2.85 -21.02
C LEU A 256 -16.80 -2.90 -22.52
N GLU A 257 -16.38 -3.97 -23.21
CA GLU A 257 -16.62 -4.16 -24.64
C GLU A 257 -18.11 -4.28 -24.97
N ARG A 258 -18.87 -4.99 -24.13
CA ARG A 258 -20.31 -5.07 -24.27
C ARG A 258 -20.98 -3.71 -24.11
N ALA A 259 -20.65 -3.02 -23.01
CA ALA A 259 -21.22 -1.72 -22.71
C ALA A 259 -20.86 -0.65 -23.75
N ALA A 260 -19.64 -0.73 -24.32
CA ALA A 260 -19.22 0.16 -25.42
C ALA A 260 -20.06 -0.06 -26.67
N ARG A 261 -20.32 -1.32 -27.04
CA ARG A 261 -21.21 -1.66 -28.18
C ARG A 261 -22.66 -1.22 -27.96
N GLU A 262 -23.12 -1.24 -26.71
CA GLU A 262 -24.46 -0.78 -26.31
C GLU A 262 -24.54 0.74 -26.11
N GLY A 263 -23.44 1.49 -26.29
CA GLY A 263 -23.37 2.94 -26.07
C GLY A 263 -23.38 3.37 -24.59
N ARG A 264 -23.32 2.41 -23.67
CA ARG A 264 -23.33 2.67 -22.21
C ARG A 264 -21.96 2.92 -21.59
N PHE A 265 -20.87 2.75 -22.34
CA PHE A 265 -19.52 3.11 -21.94
C PHE A 265 -18.87 3.98 -23.00
N ARG A 266 -18.50 5.20 -22.62
CA ARG A 266 -17.85 6.17 -23.53
C ARG A 266 -16.62 6.79 -22.86
N ILE A 267 -15.64 7.17 -23.70
CA ILE A 267 -14.46 7.90 -23.26
C ILE A 267 -14.67 9.37 -23.57
N GLU A 268 -14.48 10.22 -22.57
CA GLU A 268 -14.66 11.67 -22.69
C GLU A 268 -13.37 12.42 -22.38
N ALA A 269 -13.20 13.59 -22.99
CA ALA A 269 -12.02 14.43 -22.79
C ALA A 269 -12.06 15.18 -21.44
N SER A 270 -13.25 15.48 -20.93
CA SER A 270 -13.46 16.28 -19.71
C SER A 270 -14.71 15.86 -18.97
N VAL A 271 -14.82 16.31 -17.73
CA VAL A 271 -16.02 16.13 -16.90
C VAL A 271 -17.11 17.09 -17.37
N ASN A 272 -18.18 16.55 -17.94
CA ASN A 272 -19.31 17.33 -18.46
C ASN A 272 -20.63 16.82 -17.87
N GLY A 273 -21.48 17.73 -17.41
CA GLY A 273 -22.93 17.59 -17.26
C GLY A 273 -23.52 16.39 -16.49
N THR A 274 -22.76 15.52 -15.91
CA THR A 274 -23.26 14.36 -15.16
C THR A 274 -23.67 14.73 -13.73
N ALA A 275 -24.64 14.02 -13.20
CA ALA A 275 -25.10 14.21 -11.82
C ALA A 275 -24.10 13.72 -10.76
N GLN A 276 -23.18 12.84 -11.14
CA GLN A 276 -22.20 12.25 -10.24
C GLN A 276 -20.82 12.10 -10.91
N VAL A 277 -19.77 12.43 -10.17
CA VAL A 277 -18.37 12.28 -10.58
C VAL A 277 -17.63 11.43 -9.55
N ILE A 278 -17.10 10.29 -9.99
CA ILE A 278 -16.33 9.38 -9.13
C ILE A 278 -14.84 9.55 -9.42
N CYS A 279 -14.09 10.11 -8.48
CA CYS A 279 -12.66 10.25 -8.57
C CYS A 279 -11.96 8.93 -8.22
N ALA A 280 -11.59 8.15 -9.22
CA ALA A 280 -10.80 6.91 -9.10
C ALA A 280 -9.30 7.17 -9.31
N THR A 281 -8.80 8.25 -8.73
CA THR A 281 -7.46 8.82 -8.92
C THR A 281 -6.44 8.35 -7.88
N GLY A 282 -6.87 7.46 -6.98
CA GLY A 282 -6.02 6.80 -5.99
C GLY A 282 -5.63 7.70 -4.82
N PHE A 283 -4.37 7.63 -4.41
CA PHE A 283 -3.87 8.30 -3.21
C PHE A 283 -2.88 9.41 -3.56
N ARG A 284 -2.77 10.41 -2.67
CA ARG A 284 -1.66 11.35 -2.68
C ARG A 284 -0.34 10.59 -2.53
N ARG A 285 0.71 11.09 -3.13
CA ARG A 285 2.04 10.47 -3.11
C ARG A 285 3.06 11.41 -2.49
N GLY A 286 4.16 10.83 -2.03
CA GLY A 286 5.27 11.58 -1.45
C GLY A 286 5.14 11.81 0.06
N PHE A 287 6.29 12.07 0.68
CA PHE A 287 6.40 12.27 2.12
C PHE A 287 5.73 13.56 2.60
N ARG A 288 5.63 14.58 1.73
CA ARG A 288 5.11 15.92 2.08
C ARG A 288 3.64 15.92 2.51
N HIS A 289 2.89 14.91 2.10
CA HIS A 289 1.47 14.77 2.47
C HIS A 289 1.26 14.03 3.79
N ASP A 290 2.31 13.44 4.36
CA ASP A 290 2.29 12.85 5.70
C ASP A 290 2.90 13.83 6.70
N PRO A 291 2.13 14.35 7.68
CA PRO A 291 2.62 15.39 8.59
C PRO A 291 3.83 14.96 9.43
N LEU A 292 3.90 13.68 9.83
CA LEU A 292 5.01 13.15 10.62
C LEU A 292 6.29 13.12 9.79
N LEU A 293 6.23 12.59 8.56
CA LEU A 293 7.39 12.52 7.67
C LEU A 293 7.82 13.90 7.16
N ALA A 294 6.86 14.78 6.84
CA ALA A 294 7.17 16.15 6.43
C ALA A 294 7.93 16.91 7.53
N ARG A 295 7.47 16.78 8.78
CA ARG A 295 8.16 17.36 9.94
C ARG A 295 9.53 16.74 10.17
N LEU A 296 9.63 15.39 10.13
CA LEU A 296 10.92 14.69 10.27
C LEU A 296 11.96 15.18 9.25
N VAL A 297 11.54 15.33 7.99
CA VAL A 297 12.41 15.85 6.93
C VAL A 297 12.86 17.28 7.24
N ALA A 298 11.95 18.15 7.70
CA ALA A 298 12.27 19.54 8.02
C ALA A 298 13.16 19.67 9.26
N ASP A 299 12.83 18.94 10.34
CA ASP A 299 13.55 19.02 11.62
C ASP A 299 15.00 18.50 11.52
N HIS A 300 15.27 17.60 10.59
CA HIS A 300 16.58 16.95 10.41
C HIS A 300 17.26 17.23 9.06
N GLU A 301 16.72 18.14 8.26
CA GLU A 301 17.26 18.51 6.94
C GLU A 301 17.56 17.30 6.06
N LEU A 302 16.68 16.31 6.07
CA LEU A 302 16.89 15.04 5.37
C LEU A 302 16.89 15.22 3.86
N GLU A 303 17.76 14.48 3.19
CA GLU A 303 17.86 14.51 1.73
C GLU A 303 16.57 14.05 1.08
N THR A 304 16.12 14.82 0.09
CA THR A 304 14.93 14.53 -0.70
C THR A 304 15.22 14.59 -2.19
N ALA A 305 14.50 13.78 -2.96
CA ALA A 305 14.60 13.73 -4.42
C ALA A 305 13.19 13.90 -5.01
N ALA A 306 12.84 15.09 -5.43
CA ALA A 306 11.48 15.50 -5.81
C ALA A 306 10.49 15.21 -4.65
N ASP A 307 9.51 14.32 -4.85
CA ASP A 307 8.51 13.97 -3.84
C ASP A 307 8.93 12.80 -2.94
N TRP A 308 10.12 12.25 -3.11
CA TRP A 308 10.62 11.10 -2.35
C TRP A 308 11.63 11.50 -1.29
N LEU A 309 11.50 10.90 -0.12
CA LEU A 309 12.56 10.86 0.88
C LEU A 309 13.66 9.92 0.37
N VAL A 310 14.90 10.40 0.35
CA VAL A 310 16.06 9.55 0.00
C VAL A 310 16.31 8.56 1.13
N LEU A 311 16.29 7.29 0.77
CA LEU A 311 16.48 6.17 1.69
C LEU A 311 17.63 5.28 1.20
N ASP A 312 18.30 4.64 2.13
CA ASP A 312 19.21 3.55 1.82
C ASP A 312 18.48 2.37 1.17
N PRO A 313 19.19 1.48 0.45
CA PRO A 313 18.58 0.31 -0.18
C PRO A 313 17.81 -0.61 0.75
N ASP A 314 18.07 -0.59 2.04
CA ASP A 314 17.36 -1.36 3.07
C ASP A 314 16.19 -0.63 3.72
N SER A 315 15.79 0.51 3.14
CA SER A 315 14.73 1.42 3.60
C SER A 315 15.06 2.20 4.88
N THR A 316 16.31 2.22 5.34
CA THR A 316 16.72 3.06 6.45
C THR A 316 16.91 4.51 6.03
N VAL A 317 16.78 5.43 7.00
CA VAL A 317 16.93 6.87 6.80
C VAL A 317 18.40 7.24 7.02
N PRO A 318 19.13 7.68 5.97
CA PRO A 318 20.51 8.16 6.09
C PRO A 318 20.60 9.33 7.10
N GLY A 319 21.70 9.38 7.85
CA GLY A 319 21.91 10.41 8.89
C GLY A 319 21.15 10.17 10.20
N LEU A 320 20.04 9.43 10.18
CA LEU A 320 19.31 9.05 11.39
C LEU A 320 19.51 7.58 11.79
N SER A 321 20.21 6.80 10.97
CA SER A 321 20.56 5.41 11.27
C SER A 321 22.07 5.26 11.38
N ASP A 322 22.54 4.66 12.45
CA ASP A 322 23.97 4.43 12.74
C ASP A 322 24.22 3.01 13.30
N ALA A 323 25.35 2.79 13.93
CA ALA A 323 25.67 1.51 14.56
C ALA A 323 24.81 1.17 15.78
N TRP A 324 24.10 2.14 16.37
CA TRP A 324 23.41 1.99 17.64
C TRP A 324 21.90 2.11 17.51
N ARG A 325 21.40 2.92 16.60
CA ARG A 325 19.98 3.20 16.39
C ARG A 325 19.59 3.05 14.93
N THR A 326 18.34 2.76 14.67
CA THR A 326 17.84 2.56 13.31
C THR A 326 16.50 3.21 13.14
N LEU A 327 16.38 4.06 12.13
CA LEU A 327 15.11 4.57 11.62
C LEU A 327 14.88 4.04 10.21
N ALA A 328 13.74 3.42 9.98
CA ALA A 328 13.36 2.94 8.65
C ALA A 328 11.94 3.39 8.28
N VAL A 329 11.65 3.42 6.99
CA VAL A 329 10.34 3.77 6.45
C VAL A 329 9.78 2.61 5.65
N ALA A 330 8.50 2.30 5.81
CA ALA A 330 7.77 1.27 5.07
C ALA A 330 6.51 1.85 4.41
N GLY A 331 5.96 1.10 3.45
CA GLY A 331 4.76 1.54 2.72
C GLY A 331 5.08 2.56 1.62
N ALA A 332 4.07 3.27 1.14
CA ALA A 332 4.17 4.17 -0.01
C ALA A 332 5.35 5.18 0.04
N PRO A 333 5.71 5.79 1.18
CA PRO A 333 6.85 6.72 1.24
C PRO A 333 8.21 6.06 1.00
N ALA A 334 8.32 4.74 1.11
CA ALA A 334 9.58 4.01 0.90
C ALA A 334 9.87 3.63 -0.56
N GLN A 335 9.15 4.20 -1.54
CA GLN A 335 9.33 3.89 -2.96
C GLN A 335 10.75 4.19 -3.48
N TRP A 336 11.49 5.10 -2.83
CA TRP A 336 12.87 5.35 -3.18
C TRP A 336 13.78 4.14 -2.95
N ALA A 337 13.55 3.37 -1.90
CA ALA A 337 14.29 2.14 -1.64
C ALA A 337 13.72 0.94 -2.42
N PHE A 338 12.40 0.90 -2.60
CA PHE A 338 11.71 -0.22 -3.24
C PHE A 338 10.52 0.28 -4.08
N PRO A 339 10.56 0.23 -5.41
CA PRO A 339 9.50 0.76 -6.28
C PRO A 339 8.09 0.25 -5.97
N GLY A 340 7.96 -0.99 -5.49
CA GLY A 340 6.70 -1.59 -5.05
C GLY A 340 6.41 -1.44 -3.55
N ALA A 341 6.92 -0.40 -2.91
CA ALA A 341 6.79 -0.20 -1.46
C ALA A 341 5.34 -0.04 -0.96
N ASP A 342 4.42 0.36 -1.83
CA ASP A 342 2.98 0.46 -1.55
C ASP A 342 2.26 -0.90 -1.52
N THR A 343 2.99 -2.00 -1.61
CA THR A 343 2.48 -3.38 -1.52
C THR A 343 2.89 -4.04 -0.20
N LEU A 344 2.20 -5.14 0.17
CA LEU A 344 2.60 -5.96 1.31
C LEU A 344 4.03 -6.54 1.15
N ALA A 345 4.43 -6.84 -0.10
CA ALA A 345 5.80 -7.25 -0.39
C ALA A 345 6.80 -6.14 -0.10
N GLY A 346 6.45 -4.89 -0.40
CA GLY A 346 7.27 -3.71 -0.08
C GLY A 346 7.38 -3.46 1.43
N ALA A 347 6.27 -3.55 2.16
CA ALA A 347 6.29 -3.44 3.61
C ALA A 347 7.17 -4.53 4.25
N ARG A 348 7.09 -5.75 3.74
CA ARG A 348 7.95 -6.87 4.16
C ARG A 348 9.42 -6.62 3.83
N TYR A 349 9.71 -6.06 2.66
CA TYR A 349 11.08 -5.71 2.26
C TYR A 349 11.71 -4.72 3.24
N ALA A 350 11.01 -3.63 3.56
CA ALA A 350 11.47 -2.64 4.54
C ALA A 350 11.66 -3.26 5.93
N ALA A 351 10.71 -4.08 6.38
CA ALA A 351 10.80 -4.76 7.68
C ALA A 351 11.99 -5.73 7.77
N HIS A 352 12.32 -6.44 6.69
CA HIS A 352 13.51 -7.29 6.64
C HIS A 352 14.81 -6.48 6.61
N GLY A 353 14.85 -5.35 5.90
CA GLY A 353 15.98 -4.42 5.93
C GLY A 353 16.21 -3.90 7.35
N PHE A 354 15.16 -3.38 7.96
CA PHE A 354 15.17 -2.92 9.34
C PHE A 354 15.64 -3.98 10.34
N LEU A 355 15.12 -5.22 10.26
CA LEU A 355 15.50 -6.31 11.14
C LEU A 355 16.99 -6.69 10.98
N ARG A 356 17.49 -6.72 9.74
CA ARG A 356 18.93 -6.97 9.50
C ARG A 356 19.80 -5.89 10.13
N ARG A 357 19.39 -4.61 9.97
CA ARG A 357 20.11 -3.48 10.54
C ARG A 357 20.17 -3.54 12.06
N ILE A 358 19.05 -3.81 12.72
CA ILE A 358 18.99 -3.97 14.18
C ILE A 358 19.93 -5.09 14.67
N ARG A 359 19.93 -6.24 13.98
CA ARG A 359 20.79 -7.38 14.36
C ARG A 359 22.28 -7.10 14.19
N SER A 360 22.66 -6.16 13.34
CA SER A 360 24.05 -5.73 13.19
C SER A 360 24.44 -4.65 14.21
N CYS A 361 23.50 -4.10 14.97
CA CYS A 361 23.80 -3.16 16.05
C CYS A 361 24.38 -3.91 17.24
N PRO A 362 25.46 -3.39 17.88
CA PRO A 362 26.01 -4.00 19.10
C PRO A 362 24.96 -4.03 20.22
N THR A 363 24.90 -5.13 20.95
CA THR A 363 24.20 -5.17 22.25
C THR A 363 25.04 -4.40 23.27
N ARG A 364 24.43 -3.41 23.93
CA ARG A 364 25.06 -2.77 25.08
C ARG A 364 24.99 -3.69 26.29
#